data_b046e055e18f01ceb258cd05c7840c2f
#
_entry.id   b046e055e18f01ceb258cd05c7840c2f
#
_cell.length_a   1.000
_cell.length_b   1.000
_cell.length_c   1.000
_cell.angle_alpha   90.00
_cell.angle_beta   90.00
_cell.angle_gamma   90.00
#
_symmetry.space_group_name_H-M   'P 1'
#
loop_
_entity.id
_entity.type
_entity.pdbx_description
1 polymer ?
#
loop_
_entity_poly.entity_id
_entity_poly.type
_entity_poly.pdbx_seq_one_letter_code
_entity_poly.pdbx_strand_id
1 'polypeptide(L)'
;MARVEELKKLSILDVAEALGMELKRQGTDRYVWVEHESFVISPRRNIFSWFSRDVKGDVIKLVQTIREEQTGSRPSFKTAKHFLEVGEFSEVDMTAAPAPKLAFEYRHESYEHANPSWTRDYLRRERKLSEDTITFFFQQGSIAEISHKMNDYSEPAIVFKFKNSQDKMMGASLQGIVENREKYPDRGYLKRILKNSDGLTGFYADVGRPKRLIFAESPIDVMSYYQLHPQLQDVRLVAMDGLKEGLMSFRFAELVSDLQGKKYESGERTAMVLEATAKTSTFFQSNEDFITLAVDNDSAGWNFISKLQEKGIPFKLDIPPIAQEGVEKADWNSFLKEPLQGQAELVHIYSYDKKKKSAAYQGYFSKDLAAEKIAQLTAGDVVAFSASETLSRDEIEELAANQSKTYQQLSEAKERLKYEERMEEKPMKELFTDEQKEHIREFFKTKISDVQTDYIFLNSGQEDLGYFLD
;
A
#
# COMPACT_ATOMS: atom_id res chain seq x y z
N MET A 1 -3.49 -11.61 38.67
CA MET A 1 -3.41 -11.24 37.22
C MET A 1 -4.38 -10.10 37.00
N ALA A 2 -3.87 -8.92 36.59
CA ALA A 2 -4.70 -7.75 36.28
C ALA A 2 -5.69 -8.08 35.14
N ARG A 3 -6.91 -7.53 35.23
CA ARG A 3 -7.88 -7.65 34.14
C ARG A 3 -7.40 -6.80 32.96
N VAL A 4 -7.69 -7.23 31.73
CA VAL A 4 -7.29 -6.52 30.50
C VAL A 4 -7.73 -5.05 30.50
N GLU A 5 -8.92 -4.78 31.01
CA GLU A 5 -9.47 -3.42 31.11
C GLU A 5 -8.72 -2.53 32.12
N GLU A 6 -8.08 -3.11 33.13
CA GLU A 6 -7.22 -2.37 34.07
C GLU A 6 -5.90 -1.97 33.36
N LEU A 7 -5.31 -2.89 32.61
CA LEU A 7 -4.09 -2.62 31.85
C LEU A 7 -4.29 -1.55 30.76
N LYS A 8 -5.46 -1.49 30.14
CA LYS A 8 -5.77 -0.44 29.17
C LYS A 8 -5.84 0.97 29.75
N LYS A 9 -5.95 1.11 31.07
CA LYS A 9 -5.92 2.40 31.76
C LYS A 9 -4.51 2.90 32.04
N LEU A 10 -3.49 2.06 31.87
CA LEU A 10 -2.10 2.47 32.07
C LEU A 10 -1.72 3.55 31.06
N SER A 11 -0.93 4.54 31.49
CA SER A 11 -0.51 5.67 30.68
C SER A 11 0.27 5.21 29.45
N ILE A 12 -0.25 5.48 28.25
CA ILE A 12 0.41 5.13 27.00
C ILE A 12 1.74 5.89 26.82
N LEU A 13 1.90 7.06 27.45
CA LEU A 13 3.16 7.80 27.42
C LEU A 13 4.22 7.10 28.27
N ASP A 14 3.87 6.67 29.49
CA ASP A 14 4.81 5.97 30.37
C ASP A 14 5.22 4.62 29.75
N VAL A 15 4.28 3.92 29.14
CA VAL A 15 4.57 2.67 28.43
C VAL A 15 5.47 2.91 27.22
N ALA A 16 5.26 3.99 26.47
CA ALA A 16 6.11 4.34 25.33
C ALA A 16 7.54 4.70 25.78
N GLU A 17 7.68 5.44 26.87
CA GLU A 17 8.99 5.76 27.48
C GLU A 17 9.71 4.49 27.94
N ALA A 18 9.00 3.58 28.62
CA ALA A 18 9.57 2.28 29.03
C ALA A 18 9.95 1.35 27.86
N LEU A 19 9.38 1.58 26.69
CA LEU A 19 9.78 0.92 25.44
C LEU A 19 10.97 1.60 24.75
N GLY A 20 11.51 2.71 25.32
CA GLY A 20 12.64 3.45 24.78
C GLY A 20 12.29 4.40 23.64
N MET A 21 11.02 4.78 23.51
CA MET A 21 10.59 5.71 22.46
C MET A 21 10.89 7.16 22.84
N GLU A 22 11.63 7.88 22.00
CA GLU A 22 11.78 9.33 22.14
C GLU A 22 10.57 10.05 21.54
N LEU A 23 9.81 10.75 22.39
CA LEU A 23 8.56 11.40 22.01
C LEU A 23 8.70 12.93 22.02
N LYS A 24 8.32 13.57 20.90
CA LYS A 24 8.23 15.03 20.78
C LYS A 24 6.77 15.48 20.86
N ARG A 25 6.49 16.40 21.77
CA ARG A 25 5.16 17.00 21.90
C ARG A 25 4.89 17.98 20.74
N GLN A 26 3.79 17.78 20.03
CA GLN A 26 3.36 18.63 18.90
C GLN A 26 2.01 19.31 19.13
N GLY A 27 1.51 19.37 20.36
CA GLY A 27 0.23 19.98 20.68
C GLY A 27 -0.29 19.58 22.06
N THR A 28 -1.55 19.91 22.34
CA THR A 28 -2.17 19.65 23.65
C THR A 28 -2.39 18.16 23.91
N ASP A 29 -2.70 17.39 22.84
CA ASP A 29 -3.02 15.96 22.92
C ASP A 29 -2.35 15.20 21.76
N ARG A 30 -1.11 15.60 21.42
CA ARG A 30 -0.37 14.99 20.31
C ARG A 30 1.10 14.90 20.65
N TYR A 31 1.60 13.65 20.68
CA TYR A 31 3.03 13.32 20.74
C TYR A 31 3.40 12.52 19.51
N VAL A 32 4.58 12.74 18.98
CA VAL A 32 5.12 12.09 17.79
C VAL A 32 6.40 11.37 18.17
N TRP A 33 6.60 10.17 17.67
CA TRP A 33 7.86 9.45 17.85
C TRP A 33 8.91 10.06 16.93
N VAL A 34 10.06 10.44 17.50
CA VAL A 34 11.12 11.18 16.79
C VAL A 34 11.65 10.39 15.57
N GLU A 35 11.80 9.06 15.72
CA GLU A 35 12.29 8.19 14.65
C GLU A 35 11.23 7.92 13.55
N HIS A 36 9.95 8.09 13.87
CA HIS A 36 8.82 7.81 12.96
C HIS A 36 7.73 8.88 13.08
N GLU A 37 7.86 9.98 12.36
CA GLU A 37 6.93 11.12 12.45
C GLU A 37 5.45 10.78 12.13
N SER A 38 5.22 9.69 11.39
CA SER A 38 3.87 9.17 11.13
C SER A 38 3.26 8.42 12.34
N PHE A 39 4.06 8.16 13.39
CA PHE A 39 3.61 7.55 14.63
C PHE A 39 3.19 8.62 15.63
N VAL A 40 1.92 8.59 16.02
CA VAL A 40 1.31 9.62 16.88
C VAL A 40 0.64 8.98 18.08
N ILE A 41 0.89 9.53 19.27
CA ILE A 41 0.19 9.18 20.51
C ILE A 41 -0.79 10.31 20.87
N SER A 42 -2.02 9.93 21.25
CA SER A 42 -3.02 10.79 21.88
C SER A 42 -3.19 10.36 23.34
N PRO A 43 -2.55 11.06 24.30
CA PRO A 43 -2.62 10.70 25.72
C PRO A 43 -4.03 10.72 26.29
N ARG A 44 -4.85 11.72 25.91
CA ARG A 44 -6.26 11.81 26.39
C ARG A 44 -7.13 10.64 25.97
N ARG A 45 -6.83 10.04 24.82
CA ARG A 45 -7.53 8.83 24.32
C ARG A 45 -6.85 7.55 24.76
N ASN A 46 -5.66 7.67 25.30
CA ASN A 46 -4.77 6.56 25.64
C ASN A 46 -4.55 5.58 24.49
N ILE A 47 -4.36 6.10 23.27
CA ILE A 47 -4.16 5.33 22.05
C ILE A 47 -3.00 5.90 21.22
N PHE A 48 -2.43 5.04 20.38
CA PHE A 48 -1.53 5.45 19.31
C PHE A 48 -2.12 5.19 17.92
N SER A 49 -1.57 5.88 16.93
CA SER A 49 -1.83 5.65 15.50
C SER A 49 -0.52 5.77 14.72
N TRP A 50 -0.15 4.75 13.98
CA TRP A 50 0.98 4.74 13.06
C TRP A 50 0.45 4.87 11.63
N PHE A 51 0.36 6.09 11.15
CA PHE A 51 -0.34 6.40 9.90
C PHE A 51 0.28 5.75 8.66
N SER A 52 1.62 5.66 8.58
CA SER A 52 2.28 5.02 7.43
C SER A 52 2.12 3.50 7.38
N ARG A 53 1.73 2.87 8.50
CA ARG A 53 1.52 1.42 8.60
C ARG A 53 0.06 1.04 8.85
N ASP A 54 -0.85 2.00 8.88
CA ASP A 54 -2.29 1.81 9.23
C ASP A 54 -2.48 0.98 10.51
N VAL A 55 -1.62 1.20 11.51
CA VAL A 55 -1.71 0.52 12.81
C VAL A 55 -2.17 1.51 13.85
N LYS A 56 -3.17 1.12 14.64
CA LYS A 56 -3.64 1.88 15.80
C LYS A 56 -3.99 0.93 16.94
N GLY A 57 -3.92 1.41 18.16
CA GLY A 57 -4.26 0.57 19.31
C GLY A 57 -4.09 1.24 20.66
N ASP A 58 -4.37 0.45 21.69
CA ASP A 58 -4.16 0.74 23.10
C ASP A 58 -2.71 0.39 23.53
N VAL A 59 -2.44 0.48 24.81
CA VAL A 59 -1.12 0.18 25.41
C VAL A 59 -0.66 -1.27 25.14
N ILE A 60 -1.58 -2.23 25.09
CA ILE A 60 -1.22 -3.63 24.83
C ILE A 60 -0.71 -3.78 23.40
N LYS A 61 -1.45 -3.19 22.46
CA LYS A 61 -1.07 -3.16 21.05
C LYS A 61 0.21 -2.36 20.84
N LEU A 62 0.42 -1.28 21.62
CA LEU A 62 1.66 -0.50 21.60
C LEU A 62 2.88 -1.39 21.89
N VAL A 63 2.85 -2.13 23.00
CA VAL A 63 3.93 -3.05 23.39
C VAL A 63 4.20 -4.06 22.27
N GLN A 64 3.17 -4.64 21.67
CA GLN A 64 3.32 -5.59 20.59
C GLN A 64 3.98 -4.96 19.35
N THR A 65 3.51 -3.77 18.96
CA THR A 65 3.95 -3.08 17.75
C THR A 65 5.39 -2.59 17.86
N ILE A 66 5.73 -1.95 18.99
CA ILE A 66 7.08 -1.39 19.18
C ILE A 66 8.13 -2.50 19.38
N ARG A 67 7.79 -3.57 20.11
CA ARG A 67 8.70 -4.71 20.25
C ARG A 67 8.93 -5.44 18.93
N GLU A 68 7.89 -5.55 18.10
CA GLU A 68 8.01 -6.09 16.74
C GLU A 68 8.97 -5.24 15.89
N GLU A 69 8.87 -3.92 15.96
CA GLU A 69 9.77 -3.00 15.28
C GLU A 69 11.22 -3.15 15.75
N GLN A 70 11.43 -3.22 17.05
CA GLN A 70 12.77 -3.30 17.66
C GLN A 70 13.46 -4.66 17.46
N THR A 71 12.69 -5.76 17.39
CA THR A 71 13.25 -7.13 17.43
C THR A 71 12.95 -7.96 16.19
N GLY A 72 12.18 -7.44 15.24
CA GLY A 72 11.70 -8.16 14.06
C GLY A 72 10.69 -9.29 14.38
N SER A 73 10.25 -9.43 15.66
CA SER A 73 9.32 -10.48 16.07
C SER A 73 8.25 -9.92 17.00
N ARG A 74 6.99 -10.14 16.62
CA ARG A 74 5.85 -9.68 17.39
C ARG A 74 5.64 -10.51 18.64
N PRO A 75 5.68 -9.93 19.85
CA PRO A 75 5.42 -10.67 21.08
C PRO A 75 3.96 -11.13 21.16
N SER A 76 3.74 -12.27 21.82
CA SER A 76 2.40 -12.77 22.09
C SER A 76 1.60 -11.77 22.97
N PHE A 77 0.28 -11.86 22.94
CA PHE A 77 -0.58 -11.11 23.84
C PHE A 77 -0.19 -11.34 25.32
N LYS A 78 0.14 -12.58 25.68
CA LYS A 78 0.56 -12.95 27.05
C LYS A 78 1.86 -12.23 27.44
N THR A 79 2.82 -12.15 26.53
CA THR A 79 4.10 -11.47 26.75
C THR A 79 3.91 -9.95 26.92
N ALA A 80 3.11 -9.35 26.05
CA ALA A 80 2.78 -7.91 26.14
C ALA A 80 2.02 -7.59 27.43
N LYS A 81 1.07 -8.45 27.80
CA LYS A 81 0.34 -8.33 29.06
C LYS A 81 1.27 -8.40 30.28
N HIS A 82 2.20 -9.37 30.29
CA HIS A 82 3.17 -9.52 31.37
C HIS A 82 4.08 -8.28 31.52
N PHE A 83 4.53 -7.72 30.40
CA PHE A 83 5.30 -6.46 30.43
C PHE A 83 4.55 -5.34 31.14
N LEU A 84 3.26 -5.19 30.88
CA LEU A 84 2.41 -4.18 31.50
C LEU A 84 2.08 -4.50 32.97
N GLU A 85 2.03 -5.77 33.37
CA GLU A 85 1.76 -6.19 34.75
C GLU A 85 2.96 -5.99 35.69
N VAL A 86 4.19 -6.07 35.17
CA VAL A 86 5.42 -5.94 35.99
C VAL A 86 6.02 -4.53 35.96
N GLY A 87 5.61 -3.69 35.01
CA GLY A 87 6.07 -2.31 34.90
C GLY A 87 5.34 -1.40 35.88
N GLU A 88 6.01 -0.35 36.32
CA GLU A 88 5.41 0.71 37.15
C GLU A 88 4.92 1.84 36.24
N PHE A 89 3.62 1.85 35.92
CA PHE A 89 2.99 2.84 35.05
C PHE A 89 1.88 3.58 35.79
N SER A 90 1.76 4.89 35.53
CA SER A 90 0.62 5.66 36.03
C SER A 90 -0.68 5.27 35.32
N GLU A 91 -1.80 5.42 36.00
CA GLU A 91 -3.14 5.24 35.40
C GLU A 91 -3.63 6.57 34.80
N VAL A 92 -4.28 6.49 33.64
CA VAL A 92 -4.97 7.62 33.01
C VAL A 92 -6.45 7.57 33.42
N ASP A 93 -6.97 8.68 33.85
CA ASP A 93 -8.42 8.82 34.08
C ASP A 93 -9.17 8.77 32.73
N MET A 94 -9.68 7.60 32.42
CA MET A 94 -10.45 7.33 31.20
C MET A 94 -11.92 7.75 31.31
N THR A 95 -12.33 8.41 32.41
CA THR A 95 -13.73 8.80 32.62
C THR A 95 -14.17 9.96 31.73
N ALA A 96 -13.24 10.68 31.12
CA ALA A 96 -13.57 11.62 30.07
C ALA A 96 -13.95 10.84 28.80
N ALA A 97 -15.23 10.53 28.63
CA ALA A 97 -15.74 9.98 27.37
C ALA A 97 -15.15 10.76 26.18
N PRO A 98 -14.67 10.10 25.11
CA PRO A 98 -14.18 10.81 23.94
C PRO A 98 -15.27 11.80 23.51
N ALA A 99 -14.90 13.08 23.38
CA ALA A 99 -15.85 14.10 22.95
C ALA A 99 -16.53 13.61 21.66
N PRO A 100 -17.87 13.71 21.57
CA PRO A 100 -18.59 13.22 20.40
C PRO A 100 -17.95 13.80 19.14
N LYS A 101 -17.74 12.95 18.14
CA LYS A 101 -17.15 13.38 16.87
C LYS A 101 -18.10 14.42 16.27
N LEU A 102 -17.67 15.67 16.25
CA LEU A 102 -18.46 16.76 15.67
C LEU A 102 -18.66 16.49 14.18
N ALA A 103 -19.83 16.78 13.66
CA ALA A 103 -20.09 16.75 12.24
C ALA A 103 -19.09 17.65 11.48
N PHE A 104 -18.73 17.25 10.28
CA PHE A 104 -17.89 18.09 9.43
C PHE A 104 -18.68 19.36 9.02
N GLU A 105 -18.04 20.49 9.17
CA GLU A 105 -18.56 21.79 8.72
C GLU A 105 -17.53 22.42 7.77
N TYR A 106 -17.94 22.64 6.52
CA TYR A 106 -17.10 23.29 5.54
C TYR A 106 -17.19 24.81 5.68
N ARG A 107 -16.15 25.44 6.21
CA ARG A 107 -16.12 26.87 6.53
C ARG A 107 -15.38 27.71 5.47
N HIS A 108 -14.94 27.11 4.37
CA HIS A 108 -14.17 27.79 3.35
C HIS A 108 -15.00 28.23 2.14
N GLU A 109 -16.28 27.91 2.07
CA GLU A 109 -17.12 28.17 0.89
C GLU A 109 -17.11 29.64 0.49
N SER A 110 -17.22 30.59 1.45
CA SER A 110 -17.16 32.01 1.21
C SER A 110 -15.78 32.55 0.82
N TYR A 111 -14.74 31.71 0.93
CA TYR A 111 -13.36 32.08 0.59
C TYR A 111 -12.88 31.39 -0.69
N GLU A 112 -13.73 30.63 -1.34
CA GLU A 112 -13.40 30.01 -2.61
C GLU A 112 -13.28 31.08 -3.70
N HIS A 113 -12.19 30.99 -4.46
CA HIS A 113 -11.97 31.92 -5.56
C HIS A 113 -12.90 31.58 -6.74
N ALA A 114 -13.65 32.54 -7.25
CA ALA A 114 -14.51 32.36 -8.41
C ALA A 114 -13.74 31.98 -9.68
N ASN A 115 -12.47 32.40 -9.77
CA ASN A 115 -11.56 32.04 -10.85
C ASN A 115 -10.31 31.30 -10.24
N PRO A 116 -10.27 30.00 -10.31
CA PRO A 116 -9.16 29.19 -9.72
C PRO A 116 -7.92 29.16 -10.64
N SER A 117 -7.42 30.34 -11.05
CA SER A 117 -6.32 30.43 -12.01
C SER A 117 -4.99 29.89 -11.51
N TRP A 118 -4.67 30.07 -10.23
CA TRP A 118 -3.44 29.56 -9.65
C TRP A 118 -3.44 28.03 -9.58
N THR A 119 -4.57 27.44 -9.20
CA THR A 119 -4.75 25.99 -9.21
C THR A 119 -4.61 25.42 -10.61
N ARG A 120 -5.26 26.02 -11.62
CA ARG A 120 -5.17 25.58 -13.02
C ARG A 120 -3.73 25.65 -13.53
N ASP A 121 -3.02 26.75 -13.26
CA ASP A 121 -1.63 26.92 -13.66
C ASP A 121 -0.73 25.90 -12.99
N TYR A 122 -0.90 25.64 -11.69
CA TYR A 122 -0.14 24.62 -10.96
C TYR A 122 -0.39 23.22 -11.52
N LEU A 123 -1.65 22.83 -11.70
CA LEU A 123 -2.01 21.51 -12.23
C LEU A 123 -1.44 21.31 -13.64
N ARG A 124 -1.48 22.33 -14.48
CA ARG A 124 -0.95 22.27 -15.84
C ARG A 124 0.58 22.26 -15.89
N ARG A 125 1.24 23.19 -15.18
CA ARG A 125 2.70 23.38 -15.29
C ARG A 125 3.48 22.41 -14.46
N GLU A 126 3.10 22.23 -13.19
CA GLU A 126 3.83 21.42 -12.24
C GLU A 126 3.37 19.94 -12.26
N ARG A 127 2.09 19.70 -12.51
CA ARG A 127 1.52 18.36 -12.52
C ARG A 127 1.33 17.77 -13.92
N LYS A 128 1.55 18.57 -14.98
CA LYS A 128 1.44 18.18 -16.40
C LYS A 128 0.06 17.66 -16.80
N LEU A 129 -0.97 18.08 -16.08
CA LEU A 129 -2.34 17.74 -16.43
C LEU A 129 -2.81 18.62 -17.61
N SER A 130 -3.54 18.00 -18.54
CA SER A 130 -4.14 18.69 -19.68
C SER A 130 -5.29 19.58 -19.23
N GLU A 131 -5.58 20.62 -20.01
CA GLU A 131 -6.70 21.51 -19.70
C GLU A 131 -8.06 20.78 -19.73
N ASP A 132 -8.21 19.77 -20.59
CA ASP A 132 -9.42 18.93 -20.65
C ASP A 132 -9.59 18.13 -19.36
N THR A 133 -8.52 17.50 -18.88
CA THR A 133 -8.52 16.79 -17.58
C THR A 133 -8.86 17.73 -16.44
N ILE A 134 -8.20 18.89 -16.34
CA ILE A 134 -8.45 19.88 -15.30
C ILE A 134 -9.92 20.33 -15.35
N THR A 135 -10.43 20.64 -16.53
CA THR A 135 -11.81 21.10 -16.71
C THR A 135 -12.81 20.02 -16.32
N PHE A 136 -12.59 18.77 -16.71
CA PHE A 136 -13.44 17.64 -16.31
C PHE A 136 -13.58 17.56 -14.78
N PHE A 137 -12.47 17.60 -14.05
CA PHE A 137 -12.51 17.49 -12.59
C PHE A 137 -13.11 18.71 -11.90
N PHE A 138 -12.89 19.91 -12.42
CA PHE A 138 -13.58 21.11 -11.91
C PHE A 138 -15.11 21.05 -12.11
N GLN A 139 -15.57 20.50 -13.23
CA GLN A 139 -17.00 20.31 -13.51
C GLN A 139 -17.70 19.34 -12.52
N GLN A 140 -16.95 18.44 -11.87
CA GLN A 140 -17.49 17.60 -10.78
C GLN A 140 -17.87 18.42 -9.52
N GLY A 141 -17.48 19.70 -9.44
CA GLY A 141 -17.79 20.56 -8.30
C GLY A 141 -17.10 20.15 -6.98
N SER A 142 -16.06 19.32 -7.07
CA SER A 142 -15.34 18.78 -5.91
C SER A 142 -13.94 19.38 -5.74
N ILE A 143 -13.55 20.37 -6.58
CA ILE A 143 -12.28 21.10 -6.48
C ILE A 143 -12.57 22.58 -6.35
N ALA A 144 -11.85 23.27 -5.46
CA ALA A 144 -11.87 24.70 -5.31
C ALA A 144 -10.46 25.25 -5.04
N GLU A 145 -10.29 26.55 -5.20
CA GLU A 145 -9.09 27.30 -4.83
C GLU A 145 -9.39 28.24 -3.68
N ILE A 146 -8.52 28.29 -2.68
CA ILE A 146 -8.62 29.24 -1.56
C ILE A 146 -7.27 29.90 -1.28
N SER A 147 -7.30 31.05 -0.62
CA SER A 147 -6.15 31.58 0.12
C SER A 147 -6.19 31.04 1.54
N HIS A 148 -5.43 29.98 1.82
CA HIS A 148 -5.36 29.37 3.15
C HIS A 148 -4.61 30.28 4.11
N LYS A 149 -5.29 30.78 5.14
CA LYS A 149 -4.73 31.69 6.14
C LYS A 149 -4.31 30.93 7.40
N MET A 150 -3.13 31.24 7.88
CA MET A 150 -2.60 30.80 9.18
C MET A 150 -1.98 32.02 9.86
N ASN A 151 -2.42 32.35 11.05
CA ASN A 151 -1.94 33.51 11.84
C ASN A 151 -1.39 34.70 11.00
N ASP A 152 -0.10 34.68 10.71
CA ASP A 152 0.67 35.70 9.98
C ASP A 152 1.03 35.34 8.53
N TYR A 153 0.58 34.19 8.05
CA TYR A 153 0.90 33.64 6.73
C TYR A 153 -0.33 33.26 5.94
N SER A 154 -0.30 33.48 4.63
CA SER A 154 -1.36 33.05 3.71
C SER A 154 -0.74 32.46 2.45
N GLU A 155 -1.24 31.32 2.02
CA GLU A 155 -0.81 30.65 0.80
C GLU A 155 -1.99 30.15 -0.04
N PRO A 156 -1.86 30.14 -1.36
CA PRO A 156 -2.87 29.54 -2.22
C PRO A 156 -2.87 28.02 -2.05
N ALA A 157 -4.07 27.46 -1.97
CA ALA A 157 -4.24 26.02 -1.81
C ALA A 157 -5.44 25.51 -2.61
N ILE A 158 -5.30 24.30 -3.10
CA ILE A 158 -6.39 23.52 -3.68
C ILE A 158 -7.16 22.87 -2.53
N VAL A 159 -8.49 22.94 -2.61
CA VAL A 159 -9.41 22.18 -1.77
C VAL A 159 -9.94 21.01 -2.58
N PHE A 160 -9.72 19.80 -2.10
CA PHE A 160 -10.38 18.60 -2.59
C PHE A 160 -11.53 18.26 -1.64
N LYS A 161 -12.77 18.40 -2.10
CA LYS A 161 -13.99 18.21 -1.32
C LYS A 161 -14.37 16.72 -1.28
N PHE A 162 -14.62 16.18 -0.09
CA PHE A 162 -15.10 14.83 0.09
C PHE A 162 -16.61 14.86 0.19
N LYS A 163 -17.27 14.35 -0.82
CA LYS A 163 -18.73 14.30 -0.90
C LYS A 163 -19.20 12.84 -0.95
N ASN A 164 -20.35 12.54 -0.40
CA ASN A 164 -21.01 11.27 -0.64
C ASN A 164 -21.85 11.31 -1.95
N SER A 165 -22.45 10.21 -2.35
CA SER A 165 -23.29 10.14 -3.57
C SER A 165 -24.56 11.02 -3.53
N GLN A 166 -24.88 11.59 -2.37
CA GLN A 166 -25.96 12.54 -2.17
C GLN A 166 -25.47 14.00 -2.21
N ASP A 167 -24.26 14.26 -2.68
CA ASP A 167 -23.60 15.58 -2.72
C ASP A 167 -23.37 16.23 -1.34
N LYS A 168 -23.52 15.48 -0.25
CA LYS A 168 -23.27 15.98 1.10
C LYS A 168 -21.78 16.02 1.39
N MET A 169 -21.31 17.19 1.86
CA MET A 169 -19.94 17.37 2.33
C MET A 169 -19.64 16.56 3.59
N MET A 170 -18.65 15.68 3.51
CA MET A 170 -18.23 14.79 4.59
C MET A 170 -16.80 15.10 5.06
N GLY A 171 -16.07 15.90 4.32
CA GLY A 171 -14.68 16.27 4.61
C GLY A 171 -14.06 17.07 3.48
N ALA A 172 -12.80 17.41 3.64
CA ALA A 172 -11.97 17.96 2.57
C ALA A 172 -10.48 17.81 2.92
N SER A 173 -9.61 17.83 1.89
CA SER A 173 -8.17 18.01 2.06
C SER A 173 -7.68 19.28 1.35
N LEU A 174 -6.58 19.83 1.88
CA LEU A 174 -5.88 20.98 1.31
C LEU A 174 -4.55 20.51 0.73
N GLN A 175 -4.26 20.98 -0.48
CA GLN A 175 -2.98 20.84 -1.14
C GLN A 175 -2.43 22.22 -1.46
N GLY A 176 -1.30 22.61 -0.83
CA GLY A 176 -0.57 23.83 -1.20
C GLY A 176 0.02 23.71 -2.60
N ILE A 177 0.09 24.86 -3.28
CA ILE A 177 0.64 24.96 -4.65
C ILE A 177 1.93 25.77 -4.72
N VAL A 178 2.38 26.31 -3.59
CA VAL A 178 3.66 27.01 -3.44
C VAL A 178 4.58 26.17 -2.58
N GLU A 179 5.78 25.91 -3.09
CA GLU A 179 6.79 25.20 -2.30
C GLU A 179 7.30 26.06 -1.16
N ASN A 180 7.33 25.53 0.05
CA ASN A 180 7.86 26.19 1.24
C ASN A 180 8.53 25.15 2.15
N ARG A 181 9.80 24.88 1.92
CA ARG A 181 10.57 23.90 2.70
C ARG A 181 10.92 24.38 4.11
N GLU A 182 10.91 25.67 4.37
CA GLU A 182 11.08 26.20 5.73
C GLU A 182 9.90 25.77 6.61
N LYS A 183 8.68 25.85 6.08
CA LYS A 183 7.45 25.51 6.80
C LYS A 183 7.05 24.03 6.72
N TYR A 184 7.37 23.38 5.61
CA TYR A 184 7.07 21.98 5.31
C TYR A 184 8.37 21.24 4.91
N PRO A 185 9.31 21.00 5.85
CA PRO A 185 10.67 20.50 5.54
C PRO A 185 10.63 19.20 4.73
N ASP A 186 9.77 18.25 5.10
CA ASP A 186 9.76 16.92 4.53
C ASP A 186 9.08 16.87 3.15
N ARG A 187 8.01 17.66 2.95
CA ARG A 187 7.14 17.56 1.77
C ARG A 187 7.23 18.75 0.83
N GLY A 188 7.77 19.87 1.30
CA GLY A 188 7.84 21.12 0.58
C GLY A 188 6.51 21.86 0.40
N TYR A 189 5.37 21.20 0.63
CA TYR A 189 4.03 21.72 0.36
C TYR A 189 3.06 21.45 1.51
N LEU A 190 2.07 22.35 1.69
CA LEU A 190 0.93 22.09 2.56
C LEU A 190 0.20 20.81 2.10
N LYS A 191 0.04 19.84 2.98
CA LYS A 191 -0.91 18.72 2.84
C LYS A 191 -1.66 18.57 4.15
N ARG A 192 -2.98 18.74 4.13
CA ARG A 192 -3.78 18.73 5.35
C ARG A 192 -5.21 18.24 5.10
N ILE A 193 -5.64 17.23 5.83
CA ILE A 193 -7.06 16.88 5.93
C ILE A 193 -7.72 17.83 6.94
N LEU A 194 -8.85 18.43 6.57
CA LEU A 194 -9.56 19.35 7.45
C LEU A 194 -10.15 18.63 8.66
N LYS A 195 -10.18 19.35 9.78
CA LYS A 195 -10.67 18.81 11.07
C LYS A 195 -12.11 18.31 10.93
N ASN A 196 -12.43 17.20 11.59
CA ASN A 196 -13.73 16.52 11.59
C ASN A 196 -14.14 15.89 10.24
N SER A 197 -13.28 15.87 9.22
CA SER A 197 -13.51 15.01 8.05
C SER A 197 -13.78 13.58 8.52
N ASP A 198 -14.71 12.88 7.87
CA ASP A 198 -15.19 11.58 8.32
C ASP A 198 -14.14 10.45 8.24
N GLY A 199 -13.13 10.63 7.37
CA GLY A 199 -12.06 9.66 7.13
C GLY A 199 -12.48 8.45 6.31
N LEU A 200 -13.72 8.41 5.81
CA LEU A 200 -14.30 7.32 5.06
C LEU A 200 -14.65 7.69 3.62
N THR A 201 -14.98 8.96 3.38
CA THR A 201 -15.53 9.36 2.08
C THR A 201 -14.43 9.61 1.03
N GLY A 202 -13.42 10.42 1.32
CA GLY A 202 -12.35 10.79 0.37
C GLY A 202 -12.84 11.61 -0.82
N PHE A 203 -11.91 12.04 -1.67
CA PHE A 203 -12.24 12.72 -2.93
C PHE A 203 -12.63 11.70 -4.00
N TYR A 204 -13.61 12.03 -4.85
CA TYR A 204 -13.98 11.18 -5.99
C TYR A 204 -14.44 11.99 -7.21
N ALA A 205 -14.42 11.33 -8.36
CA ALA A 205 -15.02 11.81 -9.60
C ALA A 205 -15.66 10.64 -10.36
N ASP A 206 -16.81 10.88 -10.97
CA ASP A 206 -17.53 9.89 -11.75
C ASP A 206 -17.28 10.10 -13.25
N VAL A 207 -16.89 9.05 -13.94
CA VAL A 207 -16.78 8.99 -15.40
C VAL A 207 -17.96 8.18 -15.92
N GLY A 208 -18.89 8.83 -16.59
CA GLY A 208 -20.13 8.19 -17.04
C GLY A 208 -21.06 7.82 -15.88
N ARG A 209 -21.64 6.62 -15.92
CA ARG A 209 -22.50 6.05 -14.86
C ARG A 209 -21.72 4.94 -14.15
N PRO A 210 -21.14 5.19 -12.98
CA PRO A 210 -20.22 4.27 -12.35
C PRO A 210 -20.82 2.89 -12.11
N LYS A 211 -20.07 1.86 -12.45
CA LYS A 211 -20.36 0.44 -12.17
C LYS A 211 -19.23 -0.26 -11.44
N ARG A 212 -18.08 0.40 -11.33
CA ARG A 212 -16.86 -0.12 -10.69
C ARG A 212 -16.07 1.03 -10.06
N LEU A 213 -15.09 0.67 -9.24
CA LEU A 213 -14.28 1.59 -8.43
C LEU A 213 -12.81 1.49 -8.81
N ILE A 214 -12.15 2.62 -8.91
CA ILE A 214 -10.69 2.71 -9.03
C ILE A 214 -10.18 3.56 -7.87
N PHE A 215 -9.23 3.02 -7.10
CA PHE A 215 -8.68 3.66 -5.91
C PHE A 215 -7.23 4.05 -6.13
N ALA A 216 -6.92 5.34 -5.97
CA ALA A 216 -5.55 5.86 -5.94
C ALA A 216 -5.26 6.53 -4.58
N GLU A 217 -3.99 6.85 -4.31
CA GLU A 217 -3.60 7.39 -3.01
C GLU A 217 -4.01 8.84 -2.82
N SER A 218 -3.85 9.69 -3.84
CA SER A 218 -4.12 11.12 -3.76
C SER A 218 -5.03 11.62 -4.87
N PRO A 219 -5.67 12.80 -4.71
CA PRO A 219 -6.45 13.40 -5.78
C PRO A 219 -5.64 13.68 -7.05
N ILE A 220 -4.36 14.05 -6.92
CA ILE A 220 -3.48 14.29 -8.08
C ILE A 220 -3.22 12.99 -8.85
N ASP A 221 -3.06 11.86 -8.14
CA ASP A 221 -2.90 10.55 -8.79
C ASP A 221 -4.17 10.12 -9.51
N VAL A 222 -5.34 10.36 -8.91
CA VAL A 222 -6.64 10.15 -9.58
C VAL A 222 -6.73 10.94 -10.89
N MET A 223 -6.34 12.22 -10.88
CA MET A 223 -6.36 13.06 -12.07
C MET A 223 -5.36 12.59 -13.13
N SER A 224 -4.17 12.18 -12.70
CA SER A 224 -3.11 11.65 -13.57
C SER A 224 -3.51 10.31 -14.17
N TYR A 225 -4.09 9.42 -13.37
CA TYR A 225 -4.63 8.14 -13.82
C TYR A 225 -5.70 8.32 -14.89
N TYR A 226 -6.66 9.22 -14.66
CA TYR A 226 -7.69 9.56 -15.65
C TYR A 226 -7.10 10.03 -16.98
N GLN A 227 -6.10 10.90 -16.94
CA GLN A 227 -5.44 11.40 -18.16
C GLN A 227 -4.69 10.32 -18.93
N LEU A 228 -4.06 9.39 -18.22
CA LEU A 228 -3.32 8.28 -18.80
C LEU A 228 -4.23 7.20 -19.40
N HIS A 229 -5.51 7.16 -18.98
CA HIS A 229 -6.48 6.15 -19.37
C HIS A 229 -7.71 6.76 -20.07
N PRO A 230 -7.56 7.32 -21.28
CA PRO A 230 -8.67 8.04 -21.96
C PRO A 230 -9.87 7.14 -22.33
N GLN A 231 -9.69 5.81 -22.26
CA GLN A 231 -10.74 4.82 -22.53
C GLN A 231 -11.67 4.53 -21.35
N LEU A 232 -11.42 5.14 -20.17
CA LEU A 232 -12.23 4.91 -18.98
C LEU A 232 -13.70 5.29 -19.21
N GLN A 233 -14.57 4.37 -18.86
CA GLN A 233 -16.02 4.55 -18.91
C GLN A 233 -16.69 3.88 -17.72
N ASP A 234 -17.79 4.45 -17.24
CA ASP A 234 -18.64 3.92 -16.18
C ASP A 234 -17.87 3.54 -14.91
N VAL A 235 -16.95 4.43 -14.46
CA VAL A 235 -16.13 4.21 -13.27
C VAL A 235 -16.22 5.37 -12.28
N ARG A 236 -16.14 5.07 -10.99
CA ARG A 236 -15.88 6.05 -9.94
C ARG A 236 -14.40 6.00 -9.57
N LEU A 237 -13.71 7.09 -9.83
CA LEU A 237 -12.32 7.32 -9.43
C LEU A 237 -12.30 7.88 -8.01
N VAL A 238 -11.52 7.28 -7.12
CA VAL A 238 -11.49 7.62 -5.69
C VAL A 238 -10.06 7.84 -5.21
N ALA A 239 -9.83 8.98 -4.57
CA ALA A 239 -8.60 9.23 -3.81
C ALA A 239 -8.80 8.89 -2.34
N MET A 240 -7.92 8.07 -1.81
CA MET A 240 -7.99 7.62 -0.42
C MET A 240 -7.40 8.63 0.58
N ASP A 241 -6.59 9.60 0.12
CA ASP A 241 -5.75 10.47 0.96
C ASP A 241 -4.91 9.65 1.98
N GLY A 242 -4.13 8.73 1.44
CA GLY A 242 -3.42 7.64 2.10
C GLY A 242 -4.15 6.30 1.92
N LEU A 243 -3.57 5.22 2.40
CA LEU A 243 -4.05 3.85 2.18
C LEU A 243 -5.09 3.47 3.23
N LYS A 244 -6.39 3.60 2.92
CA LYS A 244 -7.51 3.46 3.87
C LYS A 244 -8.53 2.41 3.44
N GLU A 245 -8.45 1.22 4.00
CA GLU A 245 -9.39 0.13 3.75
C GLU A 245 -10.85 0.50 4.13
N GLY A 246 -11.03 1.23 5.24
CA GLY A 246 -12.36 1.70 5.65
C GLY A 246 -13.03 2.62 4.63
N LEU A 247 -12.23 3.43 3.89
CA LEU A 247 -12.72 4.25 2.80
C LEU A 247 -13.11 3.40 1.60
N MET A 248 -12.31 2.40 1.23
CA MET A 248 -12.67 1.45 0.18
C MET A 248 -13.98 0.75 0.51
N SER A 249 -14.14 0.31 1.75
CA SER A 249 -15.37 -0.35 2.25
C SER A 249 -16.59 0.56 2.14
N PHE A 250 -16.46 1.84 2.51
CA PHE A 250 -17.53 2.83 2.38
C PHE A 250 -17.92 3.03 0.91
N ARG A 251 -16.94 3.32 0.04
CA ARG A 251 -17.21 3.57 -1.38
C ARG A 251 -17.77 2.36 -2.10
N PHE A 252 -17.34 1.16 -1.71
CA PHE A 252 -17.91 -0.09 -2.19
C PHE A 252 -19.41 -0.19 -1.83
N ALA A 253 -19.73 -0.05 -0.55
CA ALA A 253 -21.10 -0.13 -0.06
C ALA A 253 -22.01 0.95 -0.67
N GLU A 254 -21.48 2.18 -0.79
CA GLU A 254 -22.18 3.29 -1.41
C GLU A 254 -22.50 3.02 -2.89
N LEU A 255 -21.50 2.61 -3.71
CA LEU A 255 -21.74 2.34 -5.13
C LEU A 255 -22.67 1.14 -5.35
N VAL A 256 -22.54 0.06 -4.57
CA VAL A 256 -23.46 -1.09 -4.64
C VAL A 256 -24.90 -0.65 -4.31
N SER A 257 -25.08 0.23 -3.33
CA SER A 257 -26.39 0.78 -2.99
C SER A 257 -26.93 1.69 -4.09
N ASP A 258 -26.11 2.55 -4.67
CA ASP A 258 -26.47 3.44 -5.80
C ASP A 258 -26.94 2.60 -7.01
N LEU A 259 -26.24 1.49 -7.33
CA LEU A 259 -26.62 0.57 -8.41
C LEU A 259 -27.97 -0.13 -8.16
N GLN A 260 -28.36 -0.28 -6.90
CA GLN A 260 -29.66 -0.81 -6.49
C GLN A 260 -30.75 0.26 -6.37
N GLY A 261 -30.43 1.51 -6.66
CA GLY A 261 -31.35 2.64 -6.48
C GLY A 261 -31.66 2.97 -5.02
N LYS A 262 -30.76 2.61 -4.10
CA LYS A 262 -30.88 2.82 -2.65
C LYS A 262 -29.87 3.87 -2.17
N LYS A 263 -30.22 4.56 -1.10
CA LYS A 263 -29.29 5.43 -0.39
C LYS A 263 -28.48 4.62 0.61
N TYR A 264 -27.17 4.86 0.64
CA TYR A 264 -26.31 4.25 1.66
C TYR A 264 -26.12 5.19 2.84
N GLU A 265 -26.37 4.69 4.04
CA GLU A 265 -26.07 5.39 5.29
C GLU A 265 -24.94 4.65 6.00
N SER A 266 -23.86 5.38 6.30
CA SER A 266 -22.72 4.82 7.00
C SER A 266 -23.07 4.53 8.47
N GLY A 267 -22.62 3.39 8.96
CA GLY A 267 -22.78 2.94 10.34
C GLY A 267 -21.47 2.40 10.91
N GLU A 268 -21.50 1.90 12.13
CA GLU A 268 -20.32 1.37 12.85
C GLU A 268 -19.59 0.24 12.07
N ARG A 269 -20.32 -0.53 11.26
CA ARG A 269 -19.79 -1.66 10.50
C ARG A 269 -19.31 -1.29 9.09
N THR A 270 -19.44 -0.04 8.69
CA THR A 270 -19.09 0.41 7.32
C THR A 270 -17.67 -0.01 6.93
N ALA A 271 -16.70 0.14 7.82
CA ALA A 271 -15.30 -0.22 7.53
C ALA A 271 -15.05 -1.74 7.29
N MET A 272 -16.02 -2.58 7.60
CA MET A 272 -15.91 -4.05 7.49
C MET A 272 -16.75 -4.63 6.35
N VAL A 273 -17.57 -3.82 5.66
CA VAL A 273 -18.53 -4.31 4.66
C VAL A 273 -17.83 -4.99 3.48
N LEU A 274 -16.75 -4.41 2.99
CA LEU A 274 -16.00 -4.97 1.85
C LEU A 274 -15.43 -6.36 2.18
N GLU A 275 -14.72 -6.48 3.30
CA GLU A 275 -14.15 -7.75 3.75
C GLU A 275 -15.25 -8.80 4.04
N ALA A 276 -16.33 -8.38 4.69
CA ALA A 276 -17.46 -9.28 4.94
C ALA A 276 -18.08 -9.78 3.64
N THR A 277 -18.29 -8.89 2.64
CA THR A 277 -18.84 -9.25 1.34
C THR A 277 -17.93 -10.22 0.58
N ALA A 278 -16.61 -9.98 0.60
CA ALA A 278 -15.65 -10.87 -0.03
C ALA A 278 -15.69 -12.30 0.57
N LYS A 279 -15.88 -12.42 1.88
CA LYS A 279 -15.88 -13.72 2.58
C LYS A 279 -17.21 -14.47 2.55
N THR A 280 -18.35 -13.76 2.45
CA THR A 280 -19.66 -14.36 2.69
C THR A 280 -20.62 -14.27 1.52
N SER A 281 -20.25 -13.60 0.43
CA SER A 281 -21.11 -13.32 -0.71
C SER A 281 -20.48 -13.82 -2.01
N THR A 282 -21.32 -14.14 -2.98
CA THR A 282 -20.92 -14.47 -4.35
C THR A 282 -20.77 -13.22 -5.25
N PHE A 283 -20.87 -12.03 -4.69
CA PHE A 283 -20.84 -10.77 -5.42
C PHE A 283 -19.65 -10.68 -6.38
N PHE A 284 -18.45 -10.96 -5.89
CA PHE A 284 -17.21 -10.86 -6.67
C PHE A 284 -17.04 -11.96 -7.71
N GLN A 285 -17.73 -13.10 -7.58
CA GLN A 285 -17.74 -14.15 -8.62
C GLN A 285 -18.33 -13.66 -9.95
N SER A 286 -19.25 -12.70 -9.89
CA SER A 286 -19.88 -12.08 -11.07
C SER A 286 -19.39 -10.66 -11.35
N ASN A 287 -18.50 -10.14 -10.52
CA ASN A 287 -18.00 -8.77 -10.56
C ASN A 287 -16.50 -8.71 -10.21
N GLU A 288 -15.68 -9.52 -10.86
CA GLU A 288 -14.22 -9.63 -10.61
C GLU A 288 -13.51 -8.29 -10.80
N ASP A 289 -13.97 -7.47 -11.76
CA ASP A 289 -13.42 -6.17 -12.13
C ASP A 289 -14.01 -4.99 -11.33
N PHE A 290 -14.75 -5.26 -10.25
CA PHE A 290 -15.46 -4.19 -9.52
C PHE A 290 -14.52 -3.21 -8.84
N ILE A 291 -13.35 -3.68 -8.41
CA ILE A 291 -12.33 -2.88 -7.74
C ILE A 291 -11.02 -2.94 -8.53
N THR A 292 -10.45 -1.77 -8.80
CA THR A 292 -9.07 -1.63 -9.27
C THR A 292 -8.27 -0.83 -8.25
N LEU A 293 -7.09 -1.32 -7.87
CA LEU A 293 -6.13 -0.60 -7.06
C LEU A 293 -5.11 0.08 -7.97
N ALA A 294 -5.10 1.40 -7.96
CA ALA A 294 -4.18 2.27 -8.68
C ALA A 294 -3.29 3.04 -7.67
N VAL A 295 -2.78 2.34 -6.67
CA VAL A 295 -1.93 2.89 -5.60
C VAL A 295 -0.50 3.12 -6.07
N ASP A 296 0.29 3.84 -5.28
CA ASP A 296 1.70 4.07 -5.57
C ASP A 296 2.48 2.74 -5.58
N ASN A 297 3.47 2.65 -6.44
CA ASN A 297 4.42 1.55 -6.48
C ASN A 297 5.56 1.84 -5.51
N ASP A 298 5.30 1.64 -4.22
CA ASP A 298 6.26 1.77 -3.12
C ASP A 298 5.95 0.78 -1.99
N SER A 299 6.79 0.75 -0.97
CA SER A 299 6.64 -0.19 0.15
C SER A 299 5.31 -0.07 0.90
N ALA A 300 4.72 1.12 0.99
CA ALA A 300 3.43 1.33 1.64
C ALA A 300 2.30 0.75 0.79
N GLY A 301 2.32 1.01 -0.53
CA GLY A 301 1.40 0.43 -1.51
C GLY A 301 1.48 -1.11 -1.53
N TRP A 302 2.70 -1.68 -1.56
CA TRP A 302 2.89 -3.14 -1.56
C TRP A 302 2.35 -3.81 -0.30
N ASN A 303 2.60 -3.22 0.87
CA ASN A 303 2.05 -3.70 2.13
C ASN A 303 0.51 -3.63 2.15
N PHE A 304 -0.07 -2.58 1.57
CA PHE A 304 -1.51 -2.44 1.47
C PHE A 304 -2.13 -3.50 0.54
N ILE A 305 -1.53 -3.73 -0.62
CA ILE A 305 -1.92 -4.79 -1.57
C ILE A 305 -1.89 -6.15 -0.87
N SER A 306 -0.76 -6.49 -0.22
CA SER A 306 -0.59 -7.76 0.50
C SER A 306 -1.64 -7.94 1.60
N LYS A 307 -1.93 -6.89 2.36
CA LYS A 307 -2.97 -6.90 3.42
C LYS A 307 -4.36 -7.19 2.85
N LEU A 308 -4.72 -6.63 1.69
CA LEU A 308 -6.02 -6.91 1.05
C LEU A 308 -6.08 -8.34 0.49
N GLN A 309 -4.97 -8.84 -0.07
CA GLN A 309 -4.86 -10.22 -0.52
C GLN A 309 -5.02 -11.21 0.64
N GLU A 310 -4.37 -10.96 1.79
CA GLU A 310 -4.53 -11.78 3.01
C GLU A 310 -5.97 -11.84 3.51
N LYS A 311 -6.75 -10.77 3.30
CA LYS A 311 -8.16 -10.71 3.65
C LYS A 311 -9.08 -11.37 2.62
N GLY A 312 -8.53 -11.80 1.48
CA GLY A 312 -9.29 -12.38 0.38
C GLY A 312 -10.20 -11.39 -0.33
N ILE A 313 -9.85 -10.09 -0.31
CA ILE A 313 -10.59 -9.04 -1.03
C ILE A 313 -10.15 -9.07 -2.49
N PRO A 314 -11.05 -9.34 -3.45
CA PRO A 314 -10.71 -9.36 -4.88
C PRO A 314 -10.53 -7.95 -5.42
N PHE A 315 -9.50 -7.75 -6.24
CA PHE A 315 -9.24 -6.51 -6.97
C PHE A 315 -8.35 -6.78 -8.18
N LYS A 316 -8.45 -5.90 -9.19
CA LYS A 316 -7.42 -5.75 -10.21
C LYS A 316 -6.32 -4.81 -9.72
N LEU A 317 -5.11 -5.06 -10.12
CA LEU A 317 -3.97 -4.21 -9.81
C LEU A 317 -3.54 -3.47 -11.07
N ASP A 318 -3.48 -2.14 -10.97
CA ASP A 318 -2.96 -1.25 -12.00
C ASP A 318 -2.17 -0.16 -11.29
N ILE A 319 -0.84 -0.31 -11.25
CA ILE A 319 0.06 0.59 -10.54
C ILE A 319 1.16 1.10 -11.48
N PRO A 320 1.70 2.31 -11.25
CA PRO A 320 2.73 2.87 -12.12
C PRO A 320 4.00 2.02 -12.03
N PRO A 321 4.60 1.62 -13.17
CA PRO A 321 5.78 0.77 -13.17
C PRO A 321 7.04 1.54 -12.79
N ILE A 322 8.02 0.83 -12.19
CA ILE A 322 9.39 1.30 -11.97
C ILE A 322 10.28 0.66 -13.05
N ALA A 323 10.88 1.50 -13.90
CA ALA A 323 11.71 1.06 -15.01
C ALA A 323 13.07 1.77 -15.08
N GLN A 324 13.42 2.56 -14.06
CA GLN A 324 14.72 3.25 -13.98
C GLN A 324 15.47 2.79 -12.74
N GLU A 325 16.76 2.53 -12.89
CA GLU A 325 17.66 2.17 -11.79
C GLU A 325 17.74 3.30 -10.76
N GLY A 326 17.75 2.95 -9.48
CA GLY A 326 17.78 3.92 -8.37
C GLY A 326 16.44 4.59 -8.05
N VAL A 327 15.37 4.28 -8.78
CA VAL A 327 14.01 4.72 -8.46
C VAL A 327 13.35 3.71 -7.53
N GLU A 328 13.06 4.12 -6.29
CA GLU A 328 12.45 3.26 -5.28
C GLU A 328 10.92 3.42 -5.18
N LYS A 329 10.37 4.46 -5.81
CA LYS A 329 8.96 4.82 -5.74
C LYS A 329 8.48 5.40 -7.06
N ALA A 330 7.29 4.97 -7.50
CA ALA A 330 6.54 5.58 -8.58
C ALA A 330 5.10 5.89 -8.15
N ASP A 331 4.62 7.09 -8.50
CA ASP A 331 3.23 7.48 -8.40
C ASP A 331 2.68 7.85 -9.79
N TRP A 332 1.36 7.94 -9.93
CA TRP A 332 0.74 8.19 -11.24
C TRP A 332 1.09 9.57 -11.82
N ASN A 333 1.33 10.57 -10.96
CA ASN A 333 1.74 11.88 -11.45
C ASN A 333 3.19 11.90 -11.93
N SER A 334 4.08 11.19 -11.26
CA SER A 334 5.47 11.01 -11.71
C SER A 334 5.51 10.26 -13.04
N PHE A 335 4.74 9.19 -13.16
CA PHE A 335 4.62 8.42 -14.41
C PHE A 335 4.01 9.23 -15.55
N LEU A 336 3.04 10.10 -15.28
CA LEU A 336 2.49 11.03 -16.27
C LEU A 336 3.55 12.02 -16.78
N LYS A 337 4.42 12.52 -15.90
CA LYS A 337 5.50 13.46 -16.27
C LYS A 337 6.59 12.82 -17.08
N GLU A 338 6.94 11.59 -16.73
CA GLU A 338 8.03 10.82 -17.33
C GLU A 338 7.53 9.41 -17.68
N PRO A 339 6.72 9.28 -18.75
CA PRO A 339 6.23 7.99 -19.18
C PRO A 339 7.40 7.15 -19.72
N LEU A 340 7.27 5.82 -19.61
CA LEU A 340 8.27 4.90 -20.13
C LEU A 340 8.54 5.14 -21.61
N GLN A 341 9.81 5.22 -21.98
CA GLN A 341 10.25 5.32 -23.37
C GLN A 341 10.47 3.90 -23.90
N GLY A 342 9.73 3.51 -24.93
CA GLY A 342 9.84 2.22 -25.59
C GLY A 342 8.94 1.11 -24.99
N GLN A 343 9.11 -0.11 -25.50
CA GLN A 343 8.39 -1.30 -25.01
C GLN A 343 9.23 -1.99 -23.93
N ALA A 344 9.11 -1.53 -22.67
CA ALA A 344 9.68 -2.27 -21.56
C ALA A 344 8.76 -3.47 -21.24
N GLU A 345 9.31 -4.66 -21.13
CA GLU A 345 8.58 -5.80 -20.58
C GLU A 345 8.47 -5.60 -19.06
N LEU A 346 7.23 -5.62 -18.54
CA LEU A 346 6.93 -5.31 -17.16
C LEU A 346 6.42 -6.54 -16.42
N VAL A 347 6.81 -6.70 -15.16
CA VAL A 347 6.44 -7.86 -14.34
C VAL A 347 6.14 -7.46 -12.89
N HIS A 348 5.19 -8.15 -12.27
CA HIS A 348 4.91 -8.07 -10.85
C HIS A 348 5.85 -8.99 -10.08
N ILE A 349 6.35 -8.54 -8.93
CA ILE A 349 7.21 -9.34 -8.05
C ILE A 349 6.44 -9.74 -6.80
N TYR A 350 6.62 -11.00 -6.41
CA TYR A 350 6.05 -11.59 -5.21
C TYR A 350 7.14 -12.27 -4.39
N SER A 351 6.93 -12.36 -3.08
CA SER A 351 7.73 -13.19 -2.19
C SER A 351 6.85 -14.04 -1.30
N TYR A 352 7.36 -15.20 -0.91
CA TYR A 352 6.70 -16.13 0.01
C TYR A 352 7.67 -16.60 1.09
N ASP A 353 7.34 -16.33 2.35
CA ASP A 353 8.07 -16.83 3.52
C ASP A 353 7.50 -18.18 3.92
N LYS A 354 8.24 -19.25 3.66
CA LYS A 354 7.84 -20.65 3.92
C LYS A 354 7.63 -20.92 5.41
N LYS A 355 8.44 -20.28 6.28
CA LYS A 355 8.36 -20.44 7.73
C LYS A 355 7.14 -19.75 8.31
N LYS A 356 6.86 -18.53 7.85
CA LYS A 356 5.70 -17.75 8.29
C LYS A 356 4.42 -18.11 7.52
N LYS A 357 4.53 -18.84 6.41
CA LYS A 357 3.43 -19.12 5.46
C LYS A 357 2.71 -17.83 5.02
N SER A 358 3.48 -16.82 4.68
CA SER A 358 2.97 -15.51 4.29
C SER A 358 3.46 -15.10 2.91
N ALA A 359 2.51 -14.67 2.07
CA ALA A 359 2.75 -14.07 0.77
C ALA A 359 2.88 -12.56 0.92
N ALA A 360 3.72 -11.93 0.10
CA ALA A 360 3.83 -10.48 0.03
C ALA A 360 4.05 -10.02 -1.41
N TYR A 361 3.33 -8.98 -1.80
CA TYR A 361 3.56 -8.27 -3.04
C TYR A 361 4.78 -7.35 -2.90
N GLN A 362 5.64 -7.29 -3.91
CA GLN A 362 6.93 -6.60 -3.86
C GLN A 362 7.11 -5.53 -4.93
N GLY A 363 6.07 -5.26 -5.74
CA GLY A 363 6.06 -4.17 -6.71
C GLY A 363 5.93 -4.59 -8.18
N TYR A 364 5.92 -3.58 -9.07
CA TYR A 364 5.78 -3.71 -10.51
C TYR A 364 6.95 -3.02 -11.21
N PHE A 365 7.76 -3.79 -11.90
CA PHE A 365 9.06 -3.35 -12.42
C PHE A 365 9.27 -3.75 -13.87
N SER A 366 10.22 -3.04 -14.54
CA SER A 366 10.77 -3.58 -15.77
C SER A 366 11.47 -4.92 -15.48
N LYS A 367 11.46 -5.81 -16.44
CA LYS A 367 12.00 -7.17 -16.31
C LYS A 367 13.48 -7.15 -15.91
N ASP A 368 14.26 -6.19 -16.41
CA ASP A 368 15.68 -6.05 -16.08
C ASP A 368 15.91 -5.74 -14.59
N LEU A 369 15.11 -4.83 -14.01
CA LEU A 369 15.20 -4.49 -12.58
C LEU A 369 14.61 -5.58 -11.69
N ALA A 370 13.64 -6.34 -12.20
CA ALA A 370 12.99 -7.41 -11.47
C ALA A 370 13.97 -8.51 -11.06
N ALA A 371 14.93 -8.85 -11.92
CA ALA A 371 15.92 -9.88 -11.65
C ALA A 371 16.78 -9.56 -10.42
N GLU A 372 17.28 -8.33 -10.32
CA GLU A 372 18.06 -7.87 -9.18
C GLU A 372 17.22 -7.87 -7.89
N LYS A 373 15.98 -7.38 -7.98
CA LYS A 373 15.06 -7.33 -6.84
C LYS A 373 14.73 -8.72 -6.31
N ILE A 374 14.47 -9.69 -7.19
CA ILE A 374 14.23 -11.08 -6.83
C ILE A 374 15.46 -11.69 -6.14
N ALA A 375 16.66 -11.45 -6.65
CA ALA A 375 17.89 -11.92 -6.04
C ALA A 375 18.10 -11.35 -4.62
N GLN A 376 17.80 -10.08 -4.41
CA GLN A 376 17.88 -9.44 -3.09
C GLN A 376 16.85 -9.99 -2.09
N LEU A 377 15.64 -10.32 -2.55
CA LEU A 377 14.56 -10.82 -1.71
C LEU A 377 14.67 -12.31 -1.37
N THR A 378 15.34 -13.09 -2.23
CA THR A 378 15.46 -14.53 -2.05
C THR A 378 16.57 -14.83 -1.04
N ALA A 379 16.20 -15.19 0.19
CA ALA A 379 17.15 -15.54 1.24
C ALA A 379 16.51 -16.48 2.27
N GLY A 380 17.22 -17.54 2.67
CA GLY A 380 16.78 -18.48 3.69
C GLY A 380 15.45 -19.16 3.36
N ASP A 381 14.42 -18.89 4.17
CA ASP A 381 13.08 -19.46 3.99
C ASP A 381 12.18 -18.61 3.04
N VAL A 382 12.71 -17.52 2.48
CA VAL A 382 11.96 -16.64 1.56
C VAL A 382 12.30 -16.99 0.11
N VAL A 383 11.26 -17.21 -0.69
CA VAL A 383 11.35 -17.38 -2.15
C VAL A 383 10.71 -16.17 -2.80
N ALA A 384 11.38 -15.56 -3.78
CA ALA A 384 10.83 -14.47 -4.59
C ALA A 384 10.77 -14.86 -6.07
N PHE A 385 9.77 -14.34 -6.77
CA PHE A 385 9.54 -14.61 -8.19
C PHE A 385 8.72 -13.51 -8.86
N SER A 386 8.73 -13.50 -10.20
CA SER A 386 7.95 -12.57 -11.00
C SER A 386 6.81 -13.26 -11.74
N ALA A 387 5.77 -12.50 -12.06
CA ALA A 387 4.67 -12.91 -12.94
C ALA A 387 4.25 -11.75 -13.85
N SER A 388 3.80 -12.05 -15.05
CA SER A 388 3.27 -11.05 -16.00
C SER A 388 1.90 -10.52 -15.58
N GLU A 389 1.16 -11.30 -14.80
CA GLU A 389 -0.18 -10.98 -14.31
C GLU A 389 -0.20 -10.94 -12.78
N THR A 390 -1.24 -10.31 -12.24
CA THR A 390 -1.47 -10.30 -10.80
C THR A 390 -1.92 -11.66 -10.30
N LEU A 391 -1.30 -12.14 -9.23
CA LEU A 391 -1.56 -13.43 -8.63
C LEU A 391 -2.38 -13.30 -7.35
N SER A 392 -3.29 -14.23 -7.15
CA SER A 392 -3.96 -14.46 -5.87
C SER A 392 -2.99 -15.07 -4.85
N ARG A 393 -3.38 -15.06 -3.58
CA ARG A 393 -2.58 -15.67 -2.52
C ARG A 393 -2.31 -17.16 -2.75
N ASP A 394 -3.33 -17.89 -3.17
CA ASP A 394 -3.24 -19.34 -3.39
C ASP A 394 -2.28 -19.68 -4.54
N GLU A 395 -2.33 -18.90 -5.63
CA GLU A 395 -1.39 -19.01 -6.75
C GLU A 395 0.04 -18.68 -6.34
N ILE A 396 0.26 -17.67 -5.49
CA ILE A 396 1.59 -17.34 -4.95
C ILE A 396 2.13 -18.51 -4.13
N GLU A 397 1.31 -19.11 -3.27
CA GLU A 397 1.69 -20.24 -2.42
C GLU A 397 2.01 -21.49 -3.26
N GLU A 398 1.22 -21.77 -4.29
CA GLU A 398 1.45 -22.89 -5.21
C GLU A 398 2.74 -22.73 -6.01
N LEU A 399 2.97 -21.54 -6.59
CA LEU A 399 4.20 -21.24 -7.33
C LEU A 399 5.44 -21.31 -6.44
N ALA A 400 5.38 -20.79 -5.22
CA ALA A 400 6.47 -20.86 -4.25
C ALA A 400 6.79 -22.30 -3.84
N ALA A 401 5.77 -23.17 -3.71
CA ALA A 401 5.94 -24.58 -3.43
C ALA A 401 6.61 -25.32 -4.60
N ASN A 402 6.22 -25.02 -5.83
CA ASN A 402 6.79 -25.61 -7.04
C ASN A 402 8.26 -25.20 -7.25
N GLN A 403 8.58 -23.93 -7.08
CA GLN A 403 9.96 -23.44 -7.16
C GLN A 403 10.86 -24.07 -6.09
N SER A 404 10.34 -24.26 -4.89
CA SER A 404 11.09 -24.93 -3.81
C SER A 404 11.48 -26.35 -4.18
N LYS A 405 10.59 -27.11 -4.80
CA LYS A 405 10.88 -28.47 -5.27
C LYS A 405 11.94 -28.47 -6.35
N THR A 406 11.84 -27.56 -7.31
CA THR A 406 12.83 -27.44 -8.39
C THR A 406 14.20 -27.03 -7.86
N TYR A 407 14.26 -26.06 -6.95
CA TYR A 407 15.52 -25.64 -6.31
C TYR A 407 16.14 -26.73 -5.46
N GLN A 408 15.34 -27.49 -4.71
CA GLN A 408 15.83 -28.63 -3.92
C GLN A 408 16.36 -29.73 -4.83
N GLN A 409 15.68 -30.10 -5.91
CA GLN A 409 16.14 -31.07 -6.89
C GLN A 409 17.44 -30.64 -7.57
N LEU A 410 17.60 -29.36 -7.88
CA LEU A 410 18.84 -28.80 -8.44
C LEU A 410 19.98 -28.80 -7.43
N SER A 411 19.71 -28.46 -6.18
CA SER A 411 20.71 -28.49 -5.11
C SER A 411 21.19 -29.92 -4.86
N GLU A 412 20.26 -30.87 -4.79
CA GLU A 412 20.58 -32.30 -4.66
C GLU A 412 21.36 -32.83 -5.86
N ALA A 413 21.03 -32.40 -7.08
CA ALA A 413 21.78 -32.73 -8.29
C ALA A 413 23.19 -32.15 -8.27
N LYS A 414 23.35 -30.88 -7.88
CA LYS A 414 24.67 -30.24 -7.71
C LYS A 414 25.51 -30.90 -6.63
N GLU A 415 24.92 -31.30 -5.52
CA GLU A 415 25.64 -32.04 -4.47
C GLU A 415 26.06 -33.46 -4.91
N ARG A 416 25.20 -34.16 -5.66
CA ARG A 416 25.57 -35.46 -6.28
C ARG A 416 26.72 -35.31 -7.24
N LEU A 417 26.67 -34.31 -8.13
CA LEU A 417 27.76 -34.03 -9.08
C LEU A 417 29.08 -33.75 -8.36
N LYS A 418 29.08 -32.90 -7.34
CA LYS A 418 30.27 -32.65 -6.52
C LYS A 418 30.80 -33.91 -5.79
N TYR A 419 29.90 -34.79 -5.38
CA TYR A 419 30.27 -36.06 -4.74
C TYR A 419 30.90 -37.02 -5.77
N GLU A 420 30.31 -37.14 -6.96
CA GLU A 420 30.81 -37.98 -8.06
C GLU A 420 32.16 -37.48 -8.59
N GLU A 421 32.36 -36.15 -8.76
CA GLU A 421 33.66 -35.55 -9.10
C GLU A 421 34.77 -35.91 -8.08
N ARG A 422 34.44 -35.89 -6.79
CA ARG A 422 35.40 -36.22 -5.73
C ARG A 422 35.81 -37.71 -5.69
N MET A 423 34.93 -38.56 -6.20
CA MET A 423 35.16 -40.02 -6.12
C MET A 423 35.89 -40.58 -7.34
N GLU A 424 35.86 -39.91 -8.53
CA GLU A 424 36.36 -40.50 -9.78
C GLU A 424 37.50 -39.73 -10.46
N GLU A 425 37.91 -38.51 -10.04
CA GLU A 425 38.91 -37.66 -10.72
C GLU A 425 38.72 -37.49 -12.24
N LYS A 426 37.47 -37.66 -12.75
CA LYS A 426 37.17 -37.57 -14.20
C LYS A 426 36.51 -36.26 -14.56
N PRO A 427 36.77 -35.72 -15.74
CA PRO A 427 36.09 -34.52 -16.23
C PRO A 427 34.58 -34.75 -16.37
N MET A 428 33.77 -33.79 -15.98
CA MET A 428 32.31 -33.90 -15.88
C MET A 428 31.60 -34.23 -17.21
N LYS A 429 32.24 -33.95 -18.37
CA LYS A 429 31.75 -34.35 -19.69
C LYS A 429 31.57 -35.87 -19.87
N GLU A 430 32.25 -36.68 -19.08
CA GLU A 430 32.21 -38.13 -19.21
C GLU A 430 31.22 -38.79 -18.19
N LEU A 431 30.66 -38.00 -17.28
CA LEU A 431 29.76 -38.50 -16.20
C LEU A 431 28.31 -38.73 -16.63
N PHE A 432 27.90 -38.10 -17.72
CA PHE A 432 26.52 -38.21 -18.23
C PHE A 432 26.51 -38.79 -19.63
N THR A 433 25.59 -39.72 -19.87
CA THR A 433 25.28 -40.12 -21.26
C THR A 433 24.63 -38.98 -22.01
N ASP A 434 24.71 -38.99 -23.34
CA ASP A 434 24.09 -37.95 -24.18
C ASP A 434 22.57 -37.93 -23.98
N GLU A 435 21.96 -39.05 -23.68
CA GLU A 435 20.54 -39.19 -23.33
C GLU A 435 20.21 -38.52 -22.00
N GLN A 436 21.06 -38.60 -21.00
CA GLN A 436 20.92 -37.95 -19.70
C GLN A 436 21.11 -36.41 -19.84
N LYS A 437 22.05 -35.97 -20.68
CA LYS A 437 22.25 -34.54 -20.99
C LYS A 437 21.04 -33.96 -21.71
N GLU A 438 20.45 -34.69 -22.63
CA GLU A 438 19.25 -34.25 -23.35
C GLU A 438 18.04 -34.23 -22.44
N HIS A 439 17.88 -35.21 -21.54
CA HIS A 439 16.81 -35.23 -20.54
C HIS A 439 16.90 -34.04 -19.56
N ILE A 440 18.13 -33.69 -19.16
CA ILE A 440 18.40 -32.49 -18.34
C ILE A 440 18.05 -31.23 -19.11
N ARG A 441 18.44 -31.12 -20.40
CA ARG A 441 18.11 -29.99 -21.28
C ARG A 441 16.60 -29.83 -21.49
N GLU A 442 15.90 -30.93 -21.72
CA GLU A 442 14.43 -30.98 -21.88
C GLU A 442 13.74 -30.60 -20.58
N PHE A 443 14.19 -31.11 -19.43
CA PHE A 443 13.67 -30.76 -18.13
C PHE A 443 13.78 -29.26 -17.86
N PHE A 444 14.93 -28.66 -18.15
CA PHE A 444 15.13 -27.21 -18.02
C PHE A 444 14.29 -26.41 -19.01
N LYS A 445 14.17 -26.83 -20.28
CA LYS A 445 13.32 -26.18 -21.27
C LYS A 445 11.85 -26.22 -20.88
N THR A 446 11.36 -27.36 -20.46
CA THR A 446 9.94 -27.57 -20.13
C THR A 446 9.56 -26.83 -18.85
N LYS A 447 10.43 -26.86 -17.82
CA LYS A 447 10.17 -26.21 -16.54
C LYS A 447 10.37 -24.71 -16.55
N ILE A 448 11.25 -24.20 -17.38
CA ILE A 448 11.46 -22.76 -17.59
C ILE A 448 10.36 -22.14 -18.44
N SER A 449 9.78 -22.88 -19.39
CA SER A 449 8.64 -22.40 -20.19
C SER A 449 7.32 -22.40 -19.45
N ASP A 450 7.12 -23.34 -18.51
CA ASP A 450 5.87 -23.47 -17.72
C ASP A 450 5.80 -22.49 -16.55
N VAL A 451 6.96 -22.03 -16.06
CA VAL A 451 7.08 -21.01 -15.04
C VAL A 451 7.76 -19.83 -15.73
N GLN A 452 7.07 -18.71 -15.94
CA GLN A 452 7.62 -17.47 -16.53
C GLN A 452 8.72 -16.85 -15.64
N THR A 453 9.67 -17.66 -15.19
CA THR A 453 10.76 -17.35 -14.28
C THR A 453 12.11 -17.41 -14.99
N ASP A 454 12.18 -16.86 -16.19
CA ASP A 454 13.45 -16.75 -16.96
C ASP A 454 14.60 -16.09 -16.16
N TYR A 455 14.31 -15.49 -15.00
CA TYR A 455 15.26 -14.63 -14.27
C TYR A 455 16.01 -15.27 -13.11
N ILE A 456 15.48 -16.25 -12.41
CA ILE A 456 16.22 -16.87 -11.29
C ILE A 456 17.43 -17.66 -11.79
N PHE A 457 17.39 -18.09 -13.06
CA PHE A 457 18.45 -18.90 -13.64
C PHE A 457 19.47 -18.10 -14.46
N LEU A 458 19.11 -16.96 -15.05
CA LEU A 458 20.00 -16.21 -15.94
C LEU A 458 21.16 -15.53 -15.23
N ASN A 459 21.01 -15.12 -13.96
CA ASN A 459 22.09 -14.42 -13.26
C ASN A 459 22.94 -15.28 -12.30
N SER A 460 22.46 -16.45 -11.91
CA SER A 460 23.24 -17.33 -11.02
C SER A 460 23.87 -18.53 -11.70
N GLY A 461 23.61 -18.76 -12.97
CA GLY A 461 23.96 -20.03 -13.59
C GLY A 461 24.36 -20.04 -15.06
N GLN A 462 24.28 -18.92 -15.81
CA GLN A 462 24.68 -18.99 -17.22
C GLN A 462 26.18 -19.20 -17.41
N GLU A 463 27.03 -18.67 -16.57
CA GLU A 463 28.46 -18.94 -16.63
C GLU A 463 28.80 -20.39 -16.21
N ASP A 464 28.08 -20.90 -15.21
CA ASP A 464 28.28 -22.27 -14.72
C ASP A 464 27.64 -23.35 -15.61
N LEU A 465 26.49 -23.05 -16.26
CA LEU A 465 25.85 -24.02 -17.19
C LEU A 465 26.53 -24.13 -18.54
N GLY A 466 27.17 -23.06 -19.02
CA GLY A 466 28.00 -23.09 -20.24
C GLY A 466 29.16 -24.06 -20.11
N TYR A 467 29.72 -24.22 -18.93
CA TYR A 467 30.80 -25.19 -18.63
C TYR A 467 30.32 -26.64 -18.55
N PHE A 468 29.01 -26.85 -18.30
CA PHE A 468 28.46 -28.20 -18.10
C PHE A 468 27.92 -28.87 -19.37
N LEU A 469 27.70 -28.09 -20.44
CA LEU A 469 26.99 -28.58 -21.61
C LEU A 469 27.83 -28.55 -22.95
N ASP A 470 29.05 -27.96 -22.94
CA ASP A 470 30.06 -28.08 -23.96
C ASP A 470 31.17 -29.03 -23.51
#